data_c13f2aaeb5f220bd946cf7c4d1b55d83
#
_entry.id   c13f2aaeb5f220bd946cf7c4d1b55d83
#
_cell.length_a   1.000
_cell.length_b   1.000
_cell.length_c   1.000
_cell.angle_alpha   90.00
_cell.angle_beta   90.00
_cell.angle_gamma   90.00
#
_symmetry.space_group_name_H-M   'P 1'
#
loop_
_entity.id
_entity.type
_entity.pdbx_description
1 polymer ?
#
loop_
_entity_poly.entity_id
_entity_poly.type
_entity_poly.pdbx_seq_one_letter_code
_entity_poly.pdbx_strand_id
1 'polypeptide(L)'
;MKSETATYTGFEFEVEGYPALAIINADLKKIQDRSQYPYSVFIGIIPDNYNDFGHPVGEEYEYLNETEKKIIHYLEEQTHTVHVGHTTIYRMREVIFYTSDKDEVESFLNSYLETIGRESTFEIEEDNEWENVSAFYDMIDDEK
;
A
#
# COMPACT_ATOMS: atom_id res chain seq x y z
N MET A 1 11.12 2.57 10.49
CA MET A 1 11.03 1.09 10.37
C MET A 1 11.17 0.69 8.92
N LYS A 2 12.03 -0.26 8.62
CA LYS A 2 12.23 -0.74 7.26
C LYS A 2 11.31 -1.93 6.99
N SER A 3 10.68 -1.94 5.82
CA SER A 3 9.74 -3.01 5.43
C SER A 3 10.40 -4.38 5.34
N GLU A 4 11.67 -4.47 4.93
CA GLU A 4 12.37 -5.74 4.74
C GLU A 4 12.54 -6.56 6.02
N THR A 5 12.46 -5.90 7.20
CA THR A 5 12.55 -6.60 8.49
C THR A 5 11.21 -6.68 9.20
N ALA A 6 10.14 -6.19 8.58
CA ALA A 6 8.81 -6.16 9.15
C ALA A 6 8.07 -7.49 8.97
N THR A 7 7.09 -7.75 9.83
CA THR A 7 6.22 -8.92 9.73
C THR A 7 4.91 -8.51 9.07
N TYR A 8 4.62 -9.12 7.92
CA TYR A 8 3.39 -8.86 7.20
C TYR A 8 2.40 -9.99 7.43
N THR A 9 1.12 -9.63 7.58
CA THR A 9 0.02 -10.58 7.76
C THR A 9 -0.93 -10.45 6.58
N GLY A 10 -1.28 -11.59 5.98
CA GLY A 10 -2.23 -11.63 4.86
C GLY A 10 -3.60 -12.10 5.33
N PHE A 11 -4.66 -11.50 4.76
CA PHE A 11 -6.02 -11.96 5.03
C PHE A 11 -6.92 -11.63 3.83
N GLU A 12 -8.05 -12.33 3.76
CA GLU A 12 -9.04 -12.16 2.71
C GLU A 12 -10.23 -11.37 3.23
N PHE A 13 -10.85 -10.61 2.33
CA PHE A 13 -12.09 -9.90 2.62
C PHE A 13 -12.87 -9.79 1.31
N GLU A 14 -13.99 -9.09 1.32
CA GLU A 14 -14.84 -8.98 0.13
C GLU A 14 -15.20 -7.51 -0.11
N VAL A 15 -15.15 -7.12 -1.39
CA VAL A 15 -15.55 -5.78 -1.81
C VAL A 15 -16.55 -5.94 -2.94
N GLU A 16 -17.77 -5.48 -2.72
CA GLU A 16 -18.84 -5.52 -3.73
C GLU A 16 -19.05 -6.91 -4.37
N GLY A 17 -18.92 -7.96 -3.56
CA GLY A 17 -19.11 -9.33 -4.02
C GLY A 17 -17.88 -10.00 -4.61
N TYR A 18 -16.75 -9.31 -4.73
CA TYR A 18 -15.52 -9.87 -5.25
C TYR A 18 -14.52 -10.13 -4.12
N PRO A 19 -13.80 -11.28 -4.18
CA PRO A 19 -12.77 -11.53 -3.17
C PRO A 19 -11.64 -10.51 -3.29
N ALA A 20 -11.11 -10.11 -2.14
CA ALA A 20 -10.01 -9.19 -2.04
C ALA A 20 -8.98 -9.74 -1.07
N LEU A 21 -7.72 -9.31 -1.24
CA LEU A 21 -6.61 -9.74 -0.40
C LEU A 21 -5.93 -8.51 0.18
N ALA A 22 -5.47 -8.63 1.41
CA ALA A 22 -4.66 -7.58 2.05
C ALA A 22 -3.39 -8.22 2.61
N ILE A 23 -2.27 -7.54 2.42
CA ILE A 23 -0.99 -7.89 3.02
C ILE A 23 -0.56 -6.66 3.80
N ILE A 24 -0.60 -6.75 5.13
CA ILE A 24 -0.45 -5.58 6.00
C ILE A 24 0.72 -5.77 6.96
N ASN A 25 1.52 -4.73 7.11
CA ASN A 25 2.64 -4.69 8.04
C ASN A 25 2.11 -4.65 9.48
N ALA A 26 2.07 -5.80 10.14
CA ALA A 26 1.51 -5.95 11.47
C ALA A 26 2.34 -5.21 12.53
N ASP A 27 3.62 -5.02 12.28
CA ASP A 27 4.50 -4.34 13.24
C ASP A 27 4.11 -2.87 13.45
N LEU A 28 3.49 -2.24 12.46
CA LEU A 28 3.06 -0.85 12.56
C LEU A 28 1.95 -0.65 13.59
N LYS A 29 1.25 -1.71 13.96
CA LYS A 29 0.25 -1.64 15.01
C LYS A 29 0.86 -1.21 16.34
N LYS A 30 2.13 -1.49 16.55
CA LYS A 30 2.87 -1.19 17.78
C LYS A 30 3.46 0.21 17.83
N ILE A 31 3.32 1.00 16.75
CA ILE A 31 3.81 2.37 16.74
C ILE A 31 3.06 3.18 17.78
N GLN A 32 3.80 3.79 18.71
CA GLN A 32 3.21 4.53 19.81
C GLN A 32 2.73 5.91 19.41
N ASP A 33 3.41 6.55 18.46
CA ASP A 33 3.05 7.90 18.01
C ASP A 33 2.87 7.93 16.49
N ARG A 34 1.62 7.69 16.06
CA ARG A 34 1.26 7.70 14.65
C ARG A 34 1.35 9.09 14.04
N SER A 35 1.32 10.14 14.87
CA SER A 35 1.42 11.50 14.37
C SER A 35 2.81 11.85 13.82
N GLN A 36 3.80 10.98 14.02
CA GLN A 36 5.10 11.12 13.35
C GLN A 36 5.01 10.86 11.86
N TYR A 37 3.91 10.22 11.40
CA TYR A 37 3.64 9.94 9.99
C TYR A 37 2.20 10.39 9.71
N PRO A 38 1.98 11.72 9.62
CA PRO A 38 0.61 12.26 9.66
C PRO A 38 -0.16 12.23 8.34
N TYR A 39 0.46 11.77 7.24
CA TYR A 39 -0.20 11.74 5.94
C TYR A 39 -0.31 10.33 5.40
N SER A 40 -1.53 9.91 5.05
CA SER A 40 -1.74 8.64 4.36
C SER A 40 -1.46 8.82 2.86
N VAL A 41 -0.88 7.79 2.25
CA VAL A 41 -0.59 7.75 0.81
C VAL A 41 -1.19 6.47 0.26
N PHE A 42 -2.17 6.58 -0.62
CA PHE A 42 -2.81 5.45 -1.28
C PHE A 42 -2.53 5.53 -2.77
N ILE A 43 -1.86 4.51 -3.30
CA ILE A 43 -1.46 4.46 -4.71
C ILE A 43 -2.22 3.33 -5.38
N GLY A 44 -3.09 3.65 -6.34
CA GLY A 44 -3.86 2.66 -7.09
C GLY A 44 -3.20 2.37 -8.43
N ILE A 45 -2.94 1.10 -8.73
CA ILE A 45 -2.33 0.66 -9.99
C ILE A 45 -3.25 -0.39 -10.60
N ILE A 46 -3.66 -0.14 -11.85
CA ILE A 46 -4.56 -1.05 -12.58
C ILE A 46 -3.71 -2.04 -13.38
N PRO A 47 -3.84 -3.36 -13.13
CA PRO A 47 -3.06 -4.34 -13.87
C PRO A 47 -3.53 -4.46 -15.32
N ASP A 48 -2.60 -4.77 -16.23
CA ASP A 48 -2.92 -5.02 -17.64
C ASP A 48 -3.45 -6.42 -17.86
N ASN A 49 -3.18 -7.35 -16.95
CA ASN A 49 -3.63 -8.74 -17.07
C ASN A 49 -4.11 -9.23 -15.71
N TYR A 50 -5.30 -9.81 -15.66
CA TYR A 50 -5.92 -10.25 -14.40
C TYR A 50 -6.88 -11.41 -14.65
N ASN A 51 -7.22 -12.15 -13.58
CA ASN A 51 -8.15 -13.26 -13.64
C ASN A 51 -9.60 -12.78 -13.48
N ASP A 52 -10.55 -13.71 -13.34
CA ASP A 52 -11.97 -13.40 -13.21
C ASP A 52 -12.31 -12.57 -11.97
N PHE A 53 -11.45 -12.63 -10.94
CA PHE A 53 -11.61 -11.83 -9.73
C PHE A 53 -10.95 -10.46 -9.84
N GLY A 54 -10.33 -10.16 -10.98
CA GLY A 54 -9.63 -8.90 -11.19
C GLY A 54 -8.26 -8.85 -10.54
N HIS A 55 -7.70 -10.00 -10.17
CA HIS A 55 -6.38 -10.08 -9.53
C HIS A 55 -5.29 -10.33 -10.57
N PRO A 56 -4.13 -9.66 -10.47
CA PRO A 56 -3.06 -9.87 -11.43
C PRO A 56 -2.53 -11.30 -11.38
N VAL A 57 -2.15 -11.84 -12.52
CA VAL A 57 -1.67 -13.23 -12.63
C VAL A 57 -0.36 -13.28 -13.41
N GLY A 58 0.46 -14.32 -13.13
CA GLY A 58 1.69 -14.59 -13.85
C GLY A 58 2.67 -13.43 -13.80
N GLU A 59 3.16 -13.06 -14.99
CA GLU A 59 4.14 -11.98 -15.11
C GLU A 59 3.62 -10.62 -14.64
N GLU A 60 2.32 -10.40 -14.75
CA GLU A 60 1.72 -9.15 -14.30
C GLU A 60 1.81 -9.04 -12.76
N TYR A 61 1.54 -10.15 -12.06
CA TYR A 61 1.68 -10.20 -10.62
C TYR A 61 3.12 -9.86 -10.21
N GLU A 62 4.09 -10.46 -10.88
CA GLU A 62 5.50 -10.19 -10.61
C GLU A 62 5.88 -8.74 -10.91
N TYR A 63 5.35 -8.18 -12.00
CA TYR A 63 5.62 -6.79 -12.37
C TYR A 63 5.12 -5.81 -11.32
N LEU A 64 3.92 -6.04 -10.82
CA LEU A 64 3.36 -5.18 -9.78
C LEU A 64 4.15 -5.31 -8.47
N ASN A 65 4.60 -6.51 -8.13
CA ASN A 65 5.43 -6.71 -6.95
C ASN A 65 6.76 -5.98 -7.07
N GLU A 66 7.41 -6.02 -8.23
CA GLU A 66 8.66 -5.33 -8.45
C GLU A 66 8.48 -3.81 -8.44
N THR A 67 7.37 -3.33 -9.01
CA THR A 67 7.04 -1.91 -9.00
C THR A 67 6.85 -1.42 -7.57
N GLU A 68 6.11 -2.18 -6.78
CA GLU A 68 5.89 -1.85 -5.37
C GLU A 68 7.20 -1.81 -4.59
N LYS A 69 8.09 -2.79 -4.81
CA LYS A 69 9.40 -2.82 -4.15
C LYS A 69 10.24 -1.60 -4.47
N LYS A 70 10.21 -1.14 -5.71
CA LYS A 70 10.93 0.07 -6.11
C LYS A 70 10.39 1.31 -5.43
N ILE A 71 9.09 1.42 -5.32
CA ILE A 71 8.44 2.53 -4.61
C ILE A 71 8.83 2.49 -3.13
N ILE A 72 8.72 1.33 -2.50
CA ILE A 72 9.08 1.14 -1.09
C ILE A 72 10.54 1.56 -0.86
N HIS A 73 11.44 1.05 -1.68
CA HIS A 73 12.87 1.33 -1.53
C HIS A 73 13.15 2.84 -1.60
N TYR A 74 12.60 3.51 -2.61
CA TYR A 74 12.82 4.94 -2.75
C TYR A 74 12.27 5.72 -1.55
N LEU A 75 11.03 5.43 -1.16
CA LEU A 75 10.40 6.20 -0.09
C LEU A 75 11.06 5.97 1.26
N GLU A 76 11.47 4.73 1.55
CA GLU A 76 12.15 4.43 2.81
C GLU A 76 13.56 5.02 2.88
N GLU A 77 14.26 5.10 1.75
CA GLU A 77 15.63 5.61 1.73
C GLU A 77 15.69 7.13 1.64
N GLN A 78 14.75 7.76 0.95
CA GLN A 78 14.82 9.19 0.64
C GLN A 78 13.87 10.05 1.46
N THR A 79 12.89 9.44 2.15
CA THR A 79 11.89 10.19 2.91
C THR A 79 11.62 9.50 4.24
N HIS A 80 10.88 10.17 5.12
CA HIS A 80 10.44 9.60 6.39
C HIS A 80 9.05 8.98 6.18
N THR A 81 9.06 7.72 5.75
CA THR A 81 7.85 7.00 5.30
C THR A 81 7.88 5.55 5.79
N VAL A 82 6.71 5.03 6.14
CA VAL A 82 6.53 3.62 6.48
C VAL A 82 5.56 2.98 5.52
N HIS A 83 5.83 1.72 5.15
CA HIS A 83 4.97 0.94 4.26
C HIS A 83 3.96 0.15 5.07
N VAL A 84 2.67 0.48 4.91
CA VAL A 84 1.58 -0.23 5.58
C VAL A 84 1.33 -1.58 4.92
N GLY A 85 1.33 -1.61 3.59
CA GLY A 85 1.07 -2.85 2.86
C GLY A 85 0.41 -2.57 1.53
N HIS A 86 -0.31 -3.58 1.05
CA HIS A 86 -1.13 -3.40 -0.15
C HIS A 86 -2.39 -4.25 -0.07
N THR A 87 -3.38 -3.84 -0.86
CA THR A 87 -4.57 -4.64 -1.09
C THR A 87 -4.64 -4.99 -2.57
N THR A 88 -5.21 -6.15 -2.87
CA THR A 88 -5.55 -6.56 -4.23
C THR A 88 -7.06 -6.66 -4.28
N ILE A 89 -7.67 -5.71 -4.97
CA ILE A 89 -9.12 -5.65 -5.12
C ILE A 89 -9.44 -5.82 -6.61
N TYR A 90 -10.71 -5.81 -6.99
CA TYR A 90 -11.08 -6.07 -8.37
C TYR A 90 -10.41 -5.06 -9.30
N ARG A 91 -9.48 -5.54 -10.14
CA ARG A 91 -8.76 -4.78 -11.16
C ARG A 91 -7.92 -3.63 -10.60
N MET A 92 -7.43 -3.76 -9.35
CA MET A 92 -6.55 -2.74 -8.78
C MET A 92 -5.66 -3.31 -7.68
N ARG A 93 -4.38 -2.92 -7.73
CA ARG A 93 -3.46 -3.05 -6.59
C ARG A 93 -3.40 -1.70 -5.92
N GLU A 94 -3.70 -1.64 -4.63
CA GLU A 94 -3.59 -0.40 -3.86
C GLU A 94 -2.44 -0.53 -2.88
N VAL A 95 -1.42 0.32 -3.05
CA VAL A 95 -0.23 0.30 -2.18
C VAL A 95 -0.36 1.44 -1.19
N ILE A 96 -0.10 1.17 0.09
CA ILE A 96 -0.42 2.08 1.20
C ILE A 96 0.81 2.42 2.02
N PHE A 97 1.03 3.71 2.25
CA PHE A 97 2.11 4.25 3.07
C PHE A 97 1.59 5.33 4.02
N TYR A 98 2.38 5.64 5.04
CA TYR A 98 2.22 6.87 5.83
C TYR A 98 3.55 7.59 5.85
N THR A 99 3.50 8.92 5.77
CA THR A 99 4.71 9.74 5.62
C THR A 99 4.60 11.06 6.39
N SER A 100 5.74 11.63 6.75
CA SER A 100 5.83 13.01 7.21
C SER A 100 6.29 13.96 6.09
N ASP A 101 6.71 13.39 4.93
CA ASP A 101 7.32 14.15 3.83
C ASP A 101 6.36 14.23 2.63
N LYS A 102 5.18 14.82 2.86
CA LYS A 102 4.11 14.88 1.87
C LYS A 102 4.57 15.40 0.51
N ASP A 103 5.27 16.54 0.49
CA ASP A 103 5.64 17.20 -0.76
C ASP A 103 6.65 16.38 -1.57
N GLU A 104 7.62 15.77 -0.87
CA GLU A 104 8.63 14.93 -1.53
C GLU A 104 8.01 13.65 -2.09
N VAL A 105 7.08 13.05 -1.36
CA VAL A 105 6.37 11.86 -1.82
C VAL A 105 5.53 12.19 -3.04
N GLU A 106 4.80 13.30 -3.00
CA GLU A 106 3.97 13.74 -4.13
C GLU A 106 4.81 13.97 -5.38
N SER A 107 5.94 14.65 -5.23
CA SER A 107 6.84 14.92 -6.35
C SER A 107 7.40 13.65 -6.96
N PHE A 108 7.81 12.70 -6.11
CA PHE A 108 8.31 11.42 -6.60
C PHE A 108 7.23 10.64 -7.36
N LEU A 109 6.03 10.55 -6.79
CA LEU A 109 4.96 9.77 -7.42
C LEU A 109 4.50 10.38 -8.74
N ASN A 110 4.43 11.71 -8.82
CA ASN A 110 4.08 12.37 -10.07
C ASN A 110 5.03 12.02 -11.21
N SER A 111 6.32 11.87 -10.92
CA SER A 111 7.31 11.52 -11.93
C SER A 111 7.36 10.01 -12.17
N TYR A 112 7.39 9.23 -11.09
CA TYR A 112 7.63 7.79 -11.17
C TYR A 112 6.47 7.04 -11.80
N LEU A 113 5.23 7.38 -11.43
CA LEU A 113 4.06 6.66 -11.95
C LEU A 113 3.87 6.83 -13.45
N GLU A 114 4.42 7.88 -14.04
CA GLU A 114 4.40 8.04 -15.50
C GLU A 114 5.27 7.02 -16.20
N THR A 115 6.22 6.40 -15.50
CA THR A 115 7.19 5.47 -16.09
C THR A 115 6.78 4.00 -16.00
N ILE A 116 5.76 3.67 -15.21
CA ILE A 116 5.44 2.25 -14.94
C ILE A 116 4.63 1.56 -16.03
N GLY A 117 4.10 2.32 -17.00
CA GLY A 117 3.34 1.72 -18.10
C GLY A 117 2.01 1.12 -17.70
N ARG A 118 1.42 1.59 -16.59
CA ARG A 118 0.12 1.15 -16.11
C ARG A 118 -0.70 2.38 -15.73
N GLU A 119 -2.02 2.29 -15.89
CA GLU A 119 -2.91 3.33 -15.37
C GLU A 119 -2.80 3.35 -13.86
N SER A 120 -2.58 4.53 -13.30
CA SER A 120 -2.37 4.67 -11.87
C SER A 120 -2.85 6.02 -11.37
N THR A 121 -3.18 6.06 -10.08
CA THR A 121 -3.56 7.28 -9.36
C THR A 121 -2.95 7.23 -7.97
N PHE A 122 -2.92 8.38 -7.29
CA PHE A 122 -2.58 8.37 -5.87
C PHE A 122 -3.29 9.50 -5.15
N GLU A 123 -3.49 9.32 -3.84
CA GLU A 123 -4.08 10.33 -2.98
C GLU A 123 -3.24 10.44 -1.71
N ILE A 124 -3.01 11.67 -1.26
CA ILE A 124 -2.32 11.94 0.00
C ILE A 124 -3.27 12.77 0.87
N GLU A 125 -3.57 12.26 2.06
CA GLU A 125 -4.49 12.91 3.00
C GLU A 125 -3.87 13.06 4.37
N GLU A 126 -4.19 14.14 5.07
CA GLU A 126 -3.84 14.25 6.47
C GLU A 126 -4.66 13.25 7.27
N ASP A 127 -3.99 12.42 8.07
CA ASP A 127 -4.65 11.35 8.82
C ASP A 127 -3.79 10.99 10.04
N ASN A 128 -3.74 11.89 11.00
CA ASN A 128 -2.88 11.77 12.19
C ASN A 128 -3.18 10.52 13.02
N GLU A 129 -4.42 10.06 13.00
CA GLU A 129 -4.87 8.92 13.81
C GLU A 129 -4.84 7.59 13.04
N TRP A 130 -4.46 7.63 11.77
CA TRP A 130 -4.43 6.47 10.88
C TRP A 130 -5.80 5.80 10.73
N GLU A 131 -6.84 6.61 10.65
CA GLU A 131 -8.22 6.11 10.50
C GLU A 131 -8.43 5.39 9.17
N ASN A 132 -7.73 5.82 8.12
CA ASN A 132 -7.89 5.25 6.79
C ASN A 132 -7.47 3.77 6.70
N VAL A 133 -6.68 3.28 7.65
CA VAL A 133 -6.26 1.88 7.69
C VAL A 133 -6.73 1.15 8.95
N SER A 134 -7.57 1.78 9.76
CA SER A 134 -8.00 1.19 11.03
C SER A 134 -8.70 -0.16 10.85
N ALA A 135 -9.52 -0.30 9.80
CA ALA A 135 -10.22 -1.55 9.52
C ALA A 135 -9.27 -2.72 9.29
N PHE A 136 -8.13 -2.48 8.64
CA PHE A 136 -7.14 -3.54 8.40
C PHE A 136 -6.54 -4.03 9.71
N TYR A 137 -6.20 -3.13 10.61
CA TYR A 137 -5.62 -3.51 11.89
C TYR A 137 -6.64 -4.18 12.80
N ASP A 138 -7.91 -3.80 12.71
CA ASP A 138 -8.99 -4.48 13.42
C ASP A 138 -9.15 -5.92 12.93
N MET A 139 -9.04 -6.16 11.62
CA MET A 139 -9.12 -7.50 11.06
C MET A 139 -7.97 -8.39 11.50
N ILE A 140 -6.77 -7.84 11.65
CA ILE A 140 -5.62 -8.58 12.15
C ILE A 140 -5.86 -9.04 13.58
N ASP A 141 -6.48 -8.22 14.41
CA ASP A 141 -6.81 -8.58 15.79
C ASP A 141 -7.84 -9.71 15.85
N ASP A 142 -8.85 -9.64 14.98
CA ASP A 142 -9.94 -10.62 14.97
C ASP A 142 -9.45 -12.01 14.60
N GLU A 143 -8.37 -12.14 13.86
CA GLU A 143 -7.79 -13.42 13.46
C GLU A 143 -6.96 -14.08 14.55
N LYS A 144 -6.75 -13.40 15.66
CA LYS A 144 -6.08 -13.97 16.82
C LYS A 144 -7.11 -14.60 17.75
#